data_0c1630de5595bcb1355e53b36b54fb3f
#
_entry.id   0c1630de5595bcb1355e53b36b54fb3f
#
_cell.length_a   1.000
_cell.length_b   1.000
_cell.length_c   1.000
_cell.angle_alpha   90.00
_cell.angle_beta   90.00
_cell.angle_gamma   90.00
#
_symmetry.space_group_name_H-M   'P 1'
#
loop_
_entity.id
_entity.type
_entity.pdbx_description
1 polymer ?
#
loop_
_entity_poly.entity_id
_entity_poly.type
_entity_poly.pdbx_seq_one_letter_code
_entity_poly.pdbx_strand_id
1 'polypeptide(L)'
;MARNSNANLAEQTEDLDGPELMFEELDGLLGYRLRRAQGAMHRDYMVSVAGLDLTQKQTATLWLINSNPGVSQVSVAAALSMDRATMMSVVDRLEDRGFVIRKRSTVDRRRQELYTTPAGQNMLRKLKTRIAAHEERVKALFKPAELAALLAALQKFQDAL
;
A
#
# COMPACT_ATOMS: atom_id res chain seq x y z
N MET A 1 26.20 15.54 -15.59
CA MET A 1 25.15 15.53 -16.62
C MET A 1 24.33 14.23 -16.49
N ALA A 2 23.27 14.27 -15.72
CA ALA A 2 22.32 13.15 -15.58
C ALA A 2 20.99 13.64 -16.16
N ARG A 3 20.60 13.04 -17.29
CA ARG A 3 19.37 13.38 -18.03
C ARG A 3 18.14 12.75 -17.39
N ASN A 4 17.14 13.56 -17.22
CA ASN A 4 15.74 13.29 -16.87
C ASN A 4 15.17 12.00 -17.49
N SER A 5 14.92 10.99 -16.62
CA SER A 5 14.16 9.78 -17.01
C SER A 5 12.66 9.86 -16.67
N ASN A 6 12.15 10.97 -16.16
CA ASN A 6 10.75 11.11 -15.72
C ASN A 6 9.82 11.79 -16.74
N ALA A 7 10.32 12.21 -17.90
CA ALA A 7 9.48 12.80 -18.95
C ALA A 7 8.80 11.74 -19.86
N ASN A 8 9.20 10.48 -19.79
CA ASN A 8 8.79 9.45 -20.76
C ASN A 8 7.59 8.59 -20.35
N LEU A 9 7.00 8.83 -19.18
CA LEU A 9 5.78 8.09 -18.74
C LEU A 9 4.48 8.83 -19.04
N ALA A 10 4.54 10.13 -19.33
CA ALA A 10 3.38 10.92 -19.71
C ALA A 10 3.11 10.94 -21.23
N GLU A 11 4.15 10.66 -22.05
CA GLU A 11 4.05 10.67 -23.52
C GLU A 11 3.66 9.32 -24.15
N GLN A 12 3.49 8.25 -23.34
CA GLN A 12 3.11 6.93 -23.86
C GLN A 12 1.60 6.65 -23.83
N THR A 13 0.76 7.66 -23.62
CA THR A 13 -0.70 7.52 -23.69
C THR A 13 -1.32 8.05 -24.99
N GLU A 14 -0.52 8.56 -25.90
CA GLU A 14 -0.97 8.95 -27.24
C GLU A 14 -0.64 7.82 -28.24
N ASP A 15 -1.67 7.21 -28.80
CA ASP A 15 -1.75 6.16 -29.82
C ASP A 15 -2.09 4.74 -29.33
N LEU A 16 -3.18 4.63 -28.57
CA LEU A 16 -3.96 3.40 -28.52
C LEU A 16 -5.22 3.58 -29.39
N ASP A 17 -5.04 3.87 -30.65
CA ASP A 17 -6.10 3.78 -31.67
C ASP A 17 -6.32 2.29 -32.06
N GLY A 18 -6.46 1.46 -31.02
CA GLY A 18 -6.87 0.09 -31.13
C GLY A 18 -8.41 0.01 -31.08
N PRO A 19 -9.00 -1.09 -31.58
CA PRO A 19 -10.44 -1.26 -31.52
C PRO A 19 -10.95 -1.08 -30.10
N GLU A 20 -12.03 -0.29 -29.93
CA GLU A 20 -12.67 -0.07 -28.64
C GLU A 20 -13.08 -1.42 -28.05
N LEU A 21 -12.41 -1.81 -26.94
CA LEU A 21 -12.62 -3.11 -26.32
C LEU A 21 -13.98 -3.12 -25.62
N MET A 22 -14.85 -4.05 -26.01
CA MET A 22 -16.14 -4.25 -25.38
C MET A 22 -15.98 -5.01 -24.07
N PHE A 23 -16.44 -4.42 -22.97
CA PHE A 23 -16.32 -4.98 -21.61
C PHE A 23 -17.66 -5.47 -21.05
N GLU A 24 -18.71 -5.58 -21.87
CA GLU A 24 -20.11 -5.78 -21.47
C GLU A 24 -20.30 -6.86 -20.38
N GLU A 25 -19.73 -8.05 -20.57
CA GLU A 25 -19.84 -9.14 -19.59
C GLU A 25 -18.95 -8.94 -18.37
N LEU A 26 -17.73 -8.39 -18.54
CA LEU A 26 -16.79 -8.17 -17.47
C LEU A 26 -17.27 -7.07 -16.52
N ASP A 27 -17.90 -6.02 -17.05
CA ASP A 27 -18.41 -4.91 -16.26
C ASP A 27 -19.56 -5.30 -15.31
N GLY A 28 -20.23 -6.41 -15.56
CA GLY A 28 -21.21 -7.03 -14.67
C GLY A 28 -20.58 -7.78 -13.47
N LEU A 29 -19.29 -8.12 -13.54
CA LEU A 29 -18.64 -8.92 -12.52
C LEU A 29 -18.16 -8.07 -11.34
N LEU A 30 -18.62 -8.38 -10.13
CA LEU A 30 -18.24 -7.67 -8.90
C LEU A 30 -16.72 -7.65 -8.68
N GLY A 31 -16.04 -8.78 -8.86
CA GLY A 31 -14.59 -8.88 -8.70
C GLY A 31 -13.83 -7.99 -9.67
N TYR A 32 -14.33 -7.86 -10.91
CA TYR A 32 -13.73 -6.98 -11.91
C TYR A 32 -13.92 -5.49 -11.53
N ARG A 33 -15.11 -5.11 -11.04
CA ARG A 33 -15.38 -3.75 -10.56
C ARG A 33 -14.48 -3.38 -9.38
N LEU A 34 -14.31 -4.28 -8.40
CA LEU A 34 -13.41 -4.09 -7.26
C LEU A 34 -11.96 -3.91 -7.71
N ARG A 35 -11.49 -4.75 -8.65
CA ARG A 35 -10.14 -4.64 -9.21
C ARG A 35 -9.92 -3.29 -9.90
N ARG A 36 -10.87 -2.83 -10.71
CA ARG A 36 -10.77 -1.52 -11.39
C ARG A 36 -10.75 -0.36 -10.40
N ALA A 37 -11.63 -0.39 -9.40
CA ALA A 37 -11.67 0.61 -8.33
C ALA A 37 -10.35 0.65 -7.56
N GLN A 38 -9.83 -0.52 -7.16
CA GLN A 38 -8.53 -0.64 -6.49
C GLN A 38 -7.39 -0.09 -7.36
N GLY A 39 -7.40 -0.37 -8.67
CA GLY A 39 -6.40 0.17 -9.59
C GLY A 39 -6.44 1.70 -9.70
N ALA A 40 -7.63 2.31 -9.72
CA ALA A 40 -7.79 3.76 -9.71
C ALA A 40 -7.29 4.39 -8.40
N MET A 41 -7.68 3.83 -7.26
CA MET A 41 -7.18 4.26 -5.95
C MET A 41 -5.67 4.13 -5.83
N HIS A 42 -5.10 3.03 -6.35
CA HIS A 42 -3.65 2.82 -6.33
C HIS A 42 -2.90 3.88 -7.13
N ARG A 43 -3.38 4.25 -8.33
CA ARG A 43 -2.76 5.31 -9.14
C ARG A 43 -2.77 6.65 -8.40
N ASP A 44 -3.90 7.07 -7.82
CA ASP A 44 -3.98 8.32 -7.06
C ASP A 44 -3.12 8.29 -5.78
N TYR A 45 -3.05 7.12 -5.11
CA TYR A 45 -2.13 6.91 -3.99
C TYR A 45 -0.68 7.14 -4.41
N MET A 46 -0.22 6.53 -5.52
CA MET A 46 1.16 6.68 -5.99
C MET A 46 1.51 8.13 -6.32
N VAL A 47 0.59 8.88 -6.92
CA VAL A 47 0.75 10.33 -7.13
C VAL A 47 0.86 11.06 -5.80
N SER A 48 0.03 10.71 -4.83
CA SER A 48 -0.01 11.37 -3.52
C SER A 48 1.27 11.19 -2.71
N VAL A 49 1.92 10.02 -2.83
CA VAL A 49 3.17 9.71 -2.11
C VAL A 49 4.43 9.89 -2.98
N ALA A 50 4.29 10.50 -4.15
CA ALA A 50 5.43 10.72 -5.05
C ALA A 50 6.61 11.42 -4.34
N GLY A 51 7.82 10.95 -4.63
CA GLY A 51 9.07 11.46 -4.02
C GLY A 51 9.36 10.92 -2.60
N LEU A 52 8.51 10.04 -2.04
CA LEU A 52 8.84 9.31 -0.81
C LEU A 52 9.41 7.91 -1.09
N ASP A 53 9.33 7.44 -2.33
CA ASP A 53 9.90 6.18 -2.84
C ASP A 53 9.56 4.95 -2.00
N LEU A 54 8.33 4.89 -1.52
CA LEU A 54 7.77 3.74 -0.81
C LEU A 54 6.55 3.20 -1.54
N THR A 55 6.54 1.89 -1.76
CA THR A 55 5.35 1.20 -2.28
C THR A 55 4.26 1.13 -1.21
N GLN A 56 3.03 0.88 -1.63
CA GLN A 56 1.90 0.69 -0.70
C GLN A 56 2.17 -0.46 0.29
N LYS A 57 2.78 -1.57 -0.17
CA LYS A 57 3.18 -2.70 0.69
C LYS A 57 4.22 -2.28 1.74
N GLN A 58 5.24 -1.54 1.33
CA GLN A 58 6.27 -1.03 2.25
C GLN A 58 5.68 -0.04 3.27
N THR A 59 4.78 0.83 2.83
CA THR A 59 4.08 1.78 3.72
C THR A 59 3.25 1.06 4.77
N ALA A 60 2.43 0.09 4.37
CA ALA A 60 1.61 -0.70 5.29
C ALA A 60 2.47 -1.49 6.29
N THR A 61 3.56 -2.11 5.81
CA THR A 61 4.51 -2.84 6.65
C THR A 61 5.18 -1.93 7.67
N LEU A 62 5.70 -0.77 7.25
CA LEU A 62 6.33 0.21 8.14
C LEU A 62 5.33 0.72 9.20
N TRP A 63 4.09 0.95 8.79
CA TRP A 63 3.02 1.40 9.70
C TRP A 63 2.71 0.36 10.76
N LEU A 64 2.52 -0.92 10.38
CA LEU A 64 2.25 -2.00 11.32
C LEU A 64 3.40 -2.22 12.30
N ILE A 65 4.66 -2.20 11.84
CA ILE A 65 5.83 -2.33 12.71
C ILE A 65 5.87 -1.17 13.71
N ASN A 66 5.58 0.05 13.26
CA ASN A 66 5.58 1.22 14.15
C ASN A 66 4.48 1.16 15.22
N SER A 67 3.31 0.63 14.87
CA SER A 67 2.18 0.48 15.80
C SER A 67 2.33 -0.72 16.75
N ASN A 68 3.24 -1.66 16.43
CA ASN A 68 3.46 -2.90 17.17
C ASN A 68 4.97 -3.17 17.36
N PRO A 69 5.69 -2.38 18.15
CA PRO A 69 7.12 -2.58 18.37
C PRO A 69 7.42 -3.99 18.89
N GLY A 70 8.41 -4.66 18.32
CA GLY A 70 8.74 -6.05 18.65
C GLY A 70 7.91 -7.11 17.91
N VAL A 71 7.06 -6.70 16.97
CA VAL A 71 6.26 -7.64 16.16
C VAL A 71 7.15 -8.55 15.33
N SER A 72 6.75 -9.81 15.15
CA SER A 72 7.46 -10.74 14.28
C SER A 72 7.12 -10.49 12.80
N GLN A 73 8.07 -10.76 11.92
CA GLN A 73 7.85 -10.67 10.46
C GLN A 73 6.69 -11.56 10.01
N VAL A 74 6.52 -12.74 10.63
CA VAL A 74 5.42 -13.68 10.31
C VAL A 74 4.07 -13.06 10.66
N SER A 75 3.97 -12.39 11.82
CA SER A 75 2.72 -11.73 12.24
C SER A 75 2.34 -10.59 11.30
N VAL A 76 3.32 -9.80 10.84
CA VAL A 76 3.08 -8.72 9.87
C VAL A 76 2.65 -9.29 8.52
N ALA A 77 3.27 -10.38 8.06
CA ALA A 77 2.89 -11.06 6.82
C ALA A 77 1.44 -11.55 6.87
N ALA A 78 1.06 -12.21 7.95
CA ALA A 78 -0.31 -12.68 8.17
C ALA A 78 -1.32 -11.53 8.17
N ALA A 79 -1.04 -10.46 8.92
CA ALA A 79 -1.93 -9.29 9.02
C ALA A 79 -2.14 -8.57 7.67
N LEU A 80 -1.16 -8.63 6.76
CA LEU A 80 -1.22 -8.01 5.43
C LEU A 80 -1.55 -9.01 4.31
N SER A 81 -1.92 -10.25 4.64
CA SER A 81 -2.19 -11.33 3.68
C SER A 81 -1.08 -11.47 2.63
N MET A 82 0.17 -11.40 3.10
CA MET A 82 1.37 -11.53 2.26
C MET A 82 2.06 -12.87 2.52
N ASP A 83 2.59 -13.46 1.46
CA ASP A 83 3.48 -14.61 1.59
C ASP A 83 4.82 -14.22 2.27
N ARG A 84 5.50 -15.24 2.82
CA ARG A 84 6.74 -15.02 3.59
C ARG A 84 7.87 -14.41 2.76
N ALA A 85 8.02 -14.81 1.50
CA ALA A 85 9.09 -14.33 0.62
C ALA A 85 8.89 -12.86 0.26
N THR A 86 7.66 -12.49 -0.10
CA THR A 86 7.28 -11.09 -0.34
C THR A 86 7.53 -10.24 0.90
N MET A 87 7.09 -10.68 2.09
CA MET A 87 7.30 -9.94 3.33
C MET A 87 8.79 -9.81 3.67
N MET A 88 9.60 -10.86 3.44
CA MET A 88 11.04 -10.78 3.63
C MET A 88 11.65 -9.69 2.76
N SER A 89 11.36 -9.70 1.47
CA SER A 89 11.84 -8.66 0.52
C SER A 89 11.40 -7.25 0.90
N VAL A 90 10.17 -7.08 1.40
CA VAL A 90 9.66 -5.78 1.85
C VAL A 90 10.43 -5.29 3.09
N VAL A 91 10.64 -6.17 4.08
CA VAL A 91 11.36 -5.81 5.32
C VAL A 91 12.84 -5.54 5.01
N ASP A 92 13.49 -6.34 4.16
CA ASP A 92 14.88 -6.13 3.75
C ASP A 92 15.05 -4.72 3.14
N ARG A 93 14.19 -4.33 2.21
CA ARG A 93 14.22 -3.00 1.60
C ARG A 93 13.99 -1.86 2.60
N LEU A 94 13.14 -2.07 3.62
CA LEU A 94 12.94 -1.08 4.67
C LEU A 94 14.15 -0.99 5.60
N GLU A 95 14.82 -2.11 5.87
CA GLU A 95 16.05 -2.18 6.66
C GLU A 95 17.23 -1.55 5.92
N ASP A 96 17.42 -1.85 4.63
CA ASP A 96 18.45 -1.23 3.75
C ASP A 96 18.32 0.28 3.70
N ARG A 97 17.10 0.81 3.80
CA ARG A 97 16.82 2.25 3.87
C ARG A 97 16.93 2.82 5.29
N GLY A 98 17.26 1.99 6.27
CA GLY A 98 17.40 2.39 7.66
C GLY A 98 16.08 2.77 8.34
N PHE A 99 14.92 2.33 7.85
CA PHE A 99 13.61 2.64 8.44
C PHE A 99 13.17 1.61 9.47
N VAL A 100 13.65 0.40 9.36
CA VAL A 100 13.36 -0.74 10.25
C VAL A 100 14.67 -1.37 10.68
N ILE A 101 14.69 -1.96 11.85
CA ILE A 101 15.78 -2.82 12.33
C ILE A 101 15.21 -4.14 12.85
N ARG A 102 15.98 -5.22 12.68
CA ARG A 102 15.73 -6.52 13.28
C ARG A 102 16.54 -6.65 14.57
N LYS A 103 15.91 -7.10 15.64
CA LYS A 103 16.58 -7.45 16.90
C LYS A 103 16.24 -8.89 17.27
N ARG A 104 17.18 -9.60 17.87
CA ARG A 104 16.88 -10.90 18.48
C ARG A 104 16.00 -10.69 19.71
N SER A 105 14.94 -11.47 19.84
CA SER A 105 14.11 -11.46 21.03
C SER A 105 14.93 -11.85 22.27
N THR A 106 14.71 -11.13 23.35
CA THR A 106 15.30 -11.45 24.64
C THR A 106 14.60 -12.61 25.35
N VAL A 107 13.34 -12.90 24.95
CA VAL A 107 12.51 -13.97 25.51
C VAL A 107 12.73 -15.27 24.77
N ASP A 108 12.78 -15.23 23.43
CA ASP A 108 13.04 -16.39 22.58
C ASP A 108 14.07 -16.01 21.51
N ARG A 109 15.32 -16.44 21.70
CA ARG A 109 16.44 -16.12 20.80
C ARG A 109 16.29 -16.64 19.36
N ARG A 110 15.32 -17.52 19.10
CA ARG A 110 14.97 -18.01 17.75
C ARG A 110 14.10 -17.03 16.98
N ARG A 111 13.48 -16.08 17.68
CA ARG A 111 12.58 -15.06 17.07
C ARG A 111 13.34 -13.77 16.80
N GLN A 112 13.07 -13.20 15.64
CA GLN A 112 13.46 -11.84 15.30
C GLN A 112 12.26 -10.92 15.50
N GLU A 113 12.52 -9.80 16.12
CA GLU A 113 11.58 -8.73 16.40
C GLU A 113 11.90 -7.51 15.53
N LEU A 114 10.85 -6.87 15.00
CA LEU A 114 10.96 -5.71 14.15
C LEU A 114 10.68 -4.43 14.93
N TYR A 115 11.48 -3.42 14.69
CA TYR A 115 11.35 -2.10 15.31
C TYR A 115 11.54 -1.02 14.25
N THR A 116 10.76 0.06 14.36
CA THR A 116 10.94 1.25 13.54
C THR A 116 12.07 2.10 14.10
N THR A 117 12.96 2.60 13.26
CA THR A 117 14.00 3.56 13.64
C THR A 117 13.44 4.99 13.73
N PRO A 118 14.18 5.96 14.30
CA PRO A 118 13.80 7.37 14.24
C PRO A 118 13.62 7.89 12.81
N ALA A 119 14.43 7.41 11.86
CA ALA A 119 14.29 7.74 10.43
C ALA A 119 13.00 7.17 9.86
N GLY A 120 12.66 5.90 10.18
CA GLY A 120 11.41 5.28 9.78
C GLY A 120 10.19 5.98 10.36
N GLN A 121 10.22 6.37 11.64
CA GLN A 121 9.15 7.16 12.27
C GLN A 121 8.95 8.52 11.58
N ASN A 122 10.05 9.18 11.20
CA ASN A 122 10.01 10.44 10.47
C ASN A 122 9.40 10.26 9.06
N MET A 123 9.81 9.21 8.36
CA MET A 123 9.23 8.86 7.07
C MET A 123 7.73 8.56 7.20
N LEU A 124 7.34 7.80 8.21
CA LEU A 124 5.93 7.46 8.45
C LEU A 124 5.07 8.71 8.75
N ARG A 125 5.59 9.71 9.47
CA ARG A 125 4.87 10.98 9.67
C ARG A 125 4.57 11.68 8.34
N LYS A 126 5.56 11.76 7.43
CA LYS A 126 5.37 12.35 6.09
C LYS A 126 4.34 11.57 5.27
N LEU A 127 4.42 10.23 5.31
CA LEU A 127 3.45 9.36 4.64
C LEU A 127 2.04 9.57 5.17
N LYS A 128 1.84 9.60 6.50
CA LYS A 128 0.53 9.81 7.12
C LYS A 128 -0.14 11.09 6.65
N THR A 129 0.61 12.20 6.58
CA THR A 129 0.08 13.47 6.08
C THR A 129 -0.39 13.37 4.64
N ARG A 130 0.40 12.74 3.77
CA ARG A 130 0.04 12.59 2.35
C ARG A 130 -1.10 11.61 2.12
N ILE A 131 -1.11 10.51 2.87
CA ILE A 131 -2.19 9.51 2.82
C ILE A 131 -3.50 10.11 3.33
N ALA A 132 -3.47 10.90 4.41
CA ALA A 132 -4.66 11.58 4.90
C ALA A 132 -5.29 12.49 3.83
N ALA A 133 -4.48 13.27 3.12
CA ALA A 133 -4.96 14.10 2.02
C ALA A 133 -5.53 13.28 0.85
N HIS A 134 -4.92 12.13 0.52
CA HIS A 134 -5.45 11.19 -0.47
C HIS A 134 -6.81 10.62 -0.01
N GLU A 135 -6.89 10.13 1.22
CA GLU A 135 -8.11 9.56 1.80
C GLU A 135 -9.28 10.56 1.79
N GLU A 136 -9.01 11.81 2.18
CA GLU A 136 -10.06 12.85 2.15
C GLU A 136 -10.58 13.13 0.74
N ARG A 137 -9.72 13.13 -0.29
CA ARG A 137 -10.16 13.28 -1.68
C ARG A 137 -11.03 12.10 -2.14
N VAL A 138 -10.63 10.87 -1.78
CA VAL A 138 -11.39 9.66 -2.15
C VAL A 138 -12.73 9.64 -1.42
N LYS A 139 -12.77 9.96 -0.12
CA LYS A 139 -14.01 10.01 0.67
C LYS A 139 -14.98 11.07 0.14
N ALA A 140 -14.45 12.19 -0.35
CA ALA A 140 -15.28 13.28 -0.91
C ALA A 140 -16.05 12.89 -2.19
N LEU A 141 -15.73 11.75 -2.80
CA LEU A 141 -16.49 11.19 -3.94
C LEU A 141 -17.86 10.62 -3.52
N PHE A 142 -18.08 10.42 -2.21
CA PHE A 142 -19.24 9.74 -1.66
C PHE A 142 -20.01 10.65 -0.69
N LYS A 143 -21.32 10.50 -0.65
CA LYS A 143 -22.11 11.00 0.47
C LYS A 143 -21.81 10.16 1.72
N PRO A 144 -21.97 10.70 2.94
CA PRO A 144 -21.66 9.96 4.18
C PRO A 144 -22.34 8.59 4.28
N ALA A 145 -23.60 8.46 3.87
CA ALA A 145 -24.33 7.20 3.90
C ALA A 145 -23.80 6.19 2.87
N GLU A 146 -23.39 6.64 1.69
CA GLU A 146 -22.81 5.80 0.64
C GLU A 146 -21.44 5.26 1.09
N LEU A 147 -20.61 6.11 1.68
CA LEU A 147 -19.32 5.71 2.23
C LEU A 147 -19.48 4.67 3.34
N ALA A 148 -20.41 4.89 4.28
CA ALA A 148 -20.69 3.94 5.35
C ALA A 148 -21.16 2.58 4.80
N ALA A 149 -22.05 2.59 3.80
CA ALA A 149 -22.52 1.36 3.15
C ALA A 149 -21.40 0.62 2.41
N LEU A 150 -20.52 1.36 1.71
CA LEU A 150 -19.37 0.80 1.01
C LEU A 150 -18.40 0.12 2.01
N LEU A 151 -18.04 0.81 3.09
CA LEU A 151 -17.15 0.26 4.11
C LEU A 151 -17.74 -1.01 4.76
N ALA A 152 -19.03 -0.99 5.07
CA ALA A 152 -19.72 -2.16 5.62
C ALA A 152 -19.77 -3.33 4.63
N ALA A 153 -19.93 -3.05 3.32
CA ALA A 153 -19.90 -4.09 2.29
C ALA A 153 -18.49 -4.69 2.13
N LEU A 154 -17.44 -3.86 2.15
CA LEU A 154 -16.06 -4.34 2.12
C LEU A 154 -15.70 -5.20 3.33
N GLN A 155 -16.19 -4.84 4.53
CA GLN A 155 -15.99 -5.64 5.74
C GLN A 155 -16.59 -7.04 5.61
N LYS A 156 -17.78 -7.18 5.01
CA LYS A 156 -18.40 -8.50 4.77
C LYS A 156 -17.53 -9.45 3.96
N PHE A 157 -16.75 -8.93 2.98
CA PHE A 157 -15.80 -9.79 2.25
C PHE A 157 -14.68 -10.32 3.14
N GLN A 158 -14.16 -9.49 4.04
CA GLN A 158 -13.11 -9.89 4.97
C GLN A 158 -13.55 -10.90 6.00
N ASP A 159 -14.85 -10.84 6.39
CA ASP A 159 -15.41 -11.73 7.40
C ASP A 159 -15.89 -13.07 6.80
N ALA A 160 -16.19 -13.12 5.50
CA ALA A 160 -16.83 -14.27 4.86
C ALA A 160 -15.90 -15.10 3.96
N LEU A 161 -14.75 -14.57 3.54
CA LEU A 161 -13.81 -15.21 2.61
C LEU A 161 -12.43 -15.39 3.23
#